data_ebe18349b909d7e88544409c861ccba5
#
_entry.id   ebe18349b909d7e88544409c861ccba5
#
_cell.length_a   1.000
_cell.length_b   1.000
_cell.length_c   1.000
_cell.angle_alpha   90.00
_cell.angle_beta   90.00
_cell.angle_gamma   90.00
#
_symmetry.space_group_name_H-M   'P 1'
#
loop_
_entity.id
_entity.type
_entity.pdbx_description
1 polymer ?
#
loop_
_entity_poly.entity_id
_entity_poly.type
_entity_poly.pdbx_seq_one_letter_code
_entity_poly.pdbx_strand_id
1 'polypeptide(L)'
;MAFTDPLRSTADFDAGDAEWLHLLVGDWQLLADLGFGDLLLCFPRSVVPAHESPTGQPVPAEGSEFLVLAHARPTTGPTAYQKDMVGEVVTDGAARTLRRAWIDHSIERAGPSEWSSLASRSVTLVPLVRNRRTIAVVSLTTDPQRDRLPSRMELVYRESAADLLRMANQGTWPDFAVRSDSRRGAPRVGDGMLRLDASGVVQFCSPNGLSTFRRLGLQGDLTGQNLLGVARRLPLTAPGVDETLAPVLAGTMPWRAELSTVKASATLRAIPLRQGSERTGALLLCRDVTELRRRDLQLVSKDATIREIHHRVKNNLQTVSALLRLQSRRMHSDEGRNGLQQAMRRVSSIARVHESLSQEISEDVDFDDLIRHQVKLAVETASAGQHVRTRFEGTFGRLPSKSATSVALVVNELVANAVEHGLVDRDGTVVLSVRHLEDEATDAGDTRRVLEIAINDDGCGMGPTVIEESGVSAYRPPSEGEGLGMQIVRTLVASELQGSIRWQTAPEGGTSVVITARFPQKALGRG
;
A
#
# COMPACT_ATOMS: atom_id res chain seq x y z
N MET A 1 0.95 -16.98 -9.02
CA MET A 1 1.44 -18.34 -9.41
C MET A 1 2.41 -18.16 -10.56
N ALA A 2 3.59 -18.74 -10.47
CA ALA A 2 4.60 -18.61 -11.51
C ALA A 2 4.28 -19.59 -12.63
N PHE A 3 4.01 -19.11 -13.86
CA PHE A 3 3.92 -19.92 -15.07
C PHE A 3 5.24 -20.65 -15.42
N THR A 4 6.26 -20.43 -14.61
CA THR A 4 7.64 -20.83 -14.86
C THR A 4 7.83 -22.33 -14.86
N ASP A 5 7.08 -23.12 -14.11
CA ASP A 5 7.35 -24.54 -13.97
C ASP A 5 6.90 -25.38 -15.17
N PRO A 6 5.67 -25.21 -15.73
CA PRO A 6 5.26 -25.94 -16.93
C PRO A 6 6.05 -25.55 -18.18
N LEU A 7 6.46 -24.27 -18.31
CA LEU A 7 7.24 -23.80 -19.44
C LEU A 7 8.72 -24.20 -19.34
N ARG A 8 9.31 -24.24 -18.14
CA ARG A 8 10.71 -24.64 -17.91
C ARG A 8 10.96 -26.13 -18.12
N SER A 9 9.94 -26.97 -17.95
CA SER A 9 10.05 -28.41 -18.20
C SER A 9 10.13 -28.74 -19.69
N THR A 10 9.89 -27.78 -20.58
CA THR A 10 9.85 -27.95 -22.02
C THR A 10 11.06 -27.24 -22.62
N ALA A 11 12.05 -27.98 -23.09
CA ALA A 11 13.38 -27.50 -23.52
C ALA A 11 13.38 -26.44 -24.64
N ASP A 12 12.23 -26.25 -25.32
CA ASP A 12 12.13 -25.38 -26.50
C ASP A 12 11.55 -23.97 -26.18
N PHE A 13 11.29 -23.64 -24.88
CA PHE A 13 10.80 -22.35 -24.46
C PHE A 13 11.88 -21.52 -23.76
N ASP A 14 11.96 -20.24 -24.12
CA ASP A 14 12.94 -19.33 -23.54
C ASP A 14 12.31 -18.45 -22.41
N ALA A 15 13.19 -17.77 -21.66
CA ALA A 15 12.74 -16.85 -20.61
C ALA A 15 11.90 -15.70 -21.17
N GLY A 16 12.15 -15.26 -22.40
CA GLY A 16 11.40 -14.21 -23.06
C GLY A 16 9.97 -14.61 -23.40
N ASP A 17 9.72 -15.91 -23.67
CA ASP A 17 8.35 -16.42 -23.89
C ASP A 17 7.54 -16.35 -22.59
N ALA A 18 8.14 -16.76 -21.47
CA ALA A 18 7.49 -16.68 -20.17
C ALA A 18 7.21 -15.22 -19.77
N GLU A 19 8.15 -14.31 -19.98
CA GLU A 19 7.98 -12.88 -19.71
C GLU A 19 6.86 -12.29 -20.55
N TRP A 20 6.81 -12.61 -21.84
CA TRP A 20 5.74 -12.13 -22.72
C TRP A 20 4.36 -12.65 -22.31
N LEU A 21 4.25 -13.93 -21.91
CA LEU A 21 2.99 -14.47 -21.37
C LEU A 21 2.59 -13.79 -20.06
N HIS A 22 3.54 -13.45 -19.20
CA HIS A 22 3.23 -12.64 -18.01
C HIS A 22 2.72 -11.24 -18.36
N LEU A 23 3.28 -10.61 -19.38
CA LEU A 23 2.79 -9.34 -19.89
C LEU A 23 1.37 -9.48 -20.43
N LEU A 24 1.08 -10.51 -21.20
CA LEU A 24 -0.26 -10.77 -21.74
C LEU A 24 -1.28 -10.98 -20.62
N VAL A 25 -0.97 -11.88 -19.68
CA VAL A 25 -1.87 -12.19 -18.54
C VAL A 25 -2.07 -10.97 -17.64
N GLY A 26 -1.07 -10.10 -17.53
CA GLY A 26 -1.25 -8.84 -16.79
C GLY A 26 -2.23 -7.87 -17.45
N ASP A 27 -2.46 -7.98 -18.77
CA ASP A 27 -3.35 -7.12 -19.55
C ASP A 27 -4.64 -7.81 -20.04
N TRP A 28 -4.78 -9.10 -19.88
CA TRP A 28 -5.87 -9.85 -20.50
C TRP A 28 -7.26 -9.61 -19.90
N GLN A 29 -7.36 -8.97 -18.72
CA GLN A 29 -8.64 -8.47 -18.24
C GLN A 29 -9.29 -7.52 -19.25
N LEU A 30 -8.46 -6.73 -19.95
CA LEU A 30 -8.90 -5.89 -21.07
C LEU A 30 -9.57 -6.72 -22.16
N LEU A 31 -8.97 -7.86 -22.54
CA LEU A 31 -9.53 -8.75 -23.56
C LEU A 31 -10.84 -9.41 -23.11
N ALA A 32 -10.89 -9.88 -21.84
CA ALA A 32 -12.09 -10.49 -21.27
C ALA A 32 -13.26 -9.48 -21.28
N ASP A 33 -12.98 -8.24 -20.85
CA ASP A 33 -13.98 -7.17 -20.77
C ASP A 33 -14.48 -6.71 -22.15
N LEU A 34 -13.59 -6.58 -23.14
CA LEU A 34 -13.93 -6.21 -24.51
C LEU A 34 -14.64 -7.35 -25.24
N GLY A 35 -14.24 -8.59 -24.98
CA GLY A 35 -14.79 -9.80 -25.59
C GLY A 35 -16.11 -10.27 -24.98
N PHE A 36 -16.49 -9.73 -23.81
CA PHE A 36 -17.64 -10.20 -23.01
C PHE A 36 -17.58 -11.71 -22.73
N GLY A 37 -16.38 -12.23 -22.45
CA GLY A 37 -16.17 -13.66 -22.28
C GLY A 37 -14.99 -14.01 -21.42
N ASP A 38 -15.00 -15.27 -20.97
CA ASP A 38 -13.92 -15.83 -20.17
C ASP A 38 -12.73 -16.18 -21.05
N LEU A 39 -11.52 -15.87 -20.56
CA LEU A 39 -10.27 -16.24 -21.21
C LEU A 39 -9.56 -17.33 -20.41
N LEU A 40 -9.16 -18.41 -21.09
CA LEU A 40 -8.30 -19.44 -20.52
C LEU A 40 -6.98 -19.48 -21.31
N LEU A 41 -5.86 -19.56 -20.60
CA LEU A 41 -4.56 -19.82 -21.18
C LEU A 41 -4.27 -21.32 -21.09
N CYS A 42 -4.21 -21.98 -22.24
CA CYS A 42 -4.05 -23.43 -22.34
C CYS A 42 -2.65 -23.78 -22.85
N PHE A 43 -2.00 -24.74 -22.18
CA PHE A 43 -0.68 -25.23 -22.51
C PHE A 43 -0.69 -26.77 -22.60
N PRO A 44 -0.07 -27.40 -23.62
CA PRO A 44 -0.06 -28.86 -23.75
C PRO A 44 0.79 -29.50 -22.65
N ARG A 45 0.31 -30.58 -22.07
CA ARG A 45 1.04 -31.36 -21.05
C ARG A 45 2.22 -32.15 -21.64
N SER A 46 2.13 -32.51 -22.92
CA SER A 46 3.15 -33.26 -23.63
C SER A 46 3.42 -32.59 -24.96
N VAL A 47 4.67 -32.28 -25.22
CA VAL A 47 5.16 -31.61 -26.43
C VAL A 47 6.21 -32.47 -27.08
N VAL A 48 6.10 -32.68 -28.39
CA VAL A 48 7.17 -33.24 -29.23
C VAL A 48 8.14 -32.10 -29.52
N PRO A 49 9.43 -32.23 -29.16
CA PRO A 49 10.40 -31.17 -29.36
C PRO A 49 10.66 -30.92 -30.86
N ALA A 50 11.16 -29.73 -31.19
CA ALA A 50 11.34 -29.28 -32.58
C ALA A 50 12.18 -30.21 -33.43
N HIS A 51 13.21 -30.83 -32.86
CA HIS A 51 14.11 -31.77 -33.57
C HIS A 51 13.48 -33.13 -33.92
N GLU A 52 12.39 -33.50 -33.23
CA GLU A 52 11.62 -34.74 -33.50
C GLU A 52 10.31 -34.46 -34.27
N SER A 53 9.94 -33.19 -34.40
CA SER A 53 8.71 -32.79 -35.07
C SER A 53 8.86 -32.74 -36.59
N PRO A 54 7.90 -33.22 -37.36
CA PRO A 54 7.88 -33.11 -38.83
C PRO A 54 7.90 -31.66 -39.33
N THR A 55 7.45 -30.72 -38.52
CA THR A 55 7.38 -29.31 -38.86
C THR A 55 8.63 -28.53 -38.46
N GLY A 56 9.59 -29.15 -37.76
CA GLY A 56 10.74 -28.45 -37.18
C GLY A 56 10.39 -27.45 -36.08
N GLN A 57 9.20 -27.59 -35.48
CA GLN A 57 8.71 -26.74 -34.38
C GLN A 57 8.15 -27.63 -33.26
N PRO A 58 8.16 -27.16 -32.01
CA PRO A 58 7.53 -27.89 -30.90
C PRO A 58 6.01 -27.98 -31.13
N VAL A 59 5.48 -29.19 -31.14
CA VAL A 59 4.03 -29.44 -31.33
C VAL A 59 3.49 -30.32 -30.21
N PRO A 60 2.22 -30.14 -29.82
CA PRO A 60 1.59 -31.04 -28.86
C PRO A 60 1.59 -32.47 -29.37
N ALA A 61 1.98 -33.44 -28.53
CA ALA A 61 1.95 -34.83 -28.85
C ALA A 61 0.51 -35.26 -29.27
N GLU A 62 0.43 -36.34 -30.04
CA GLU A 62 -0.86 -36.92 -30.40
C GLU A 62 -1.58 -37.41 -29.14
N GLY A 63 -2.86 -37.02 -28.97
CA GLY A 63 -3.61 -37.30 -27.73
C GLY A 63 -3.20 -36.47 -26.50
N SER A 64 -2.32 -35.46 -26.67
CA SER A 64 -1.93 -34.58 -25.56
C SER A 64 -3.14 -33.83 -24.98
N GLU A 65 -3.22 -33.82 -23.66
CA GLU A 65 -4.11 -32.99 -22.87
C GLU A 65 -3.55 -31.56 -22.73
N PHE A 66 -4.41 -30.59 -22.43
CA PHE A 66 -4.01 -29.21 -22.18
C PHE A 66 -4.30 -28.79 -20.75
N LEU A 67 -3.30 -28.20 -20.08
CA LEU A 67 -3.43 -27.62 -18.75
C LEU A 67 -3.82 -26.16 -18.86
N VAL A 68 -4.82 -25.74 -18.07
CA VAL A 68 -5.19 -24.33 -17.94
C VAL A 68 -4.25 -23.65 -16.96
N LEU A 69 -3.42 -22.73 -17.45
CA LEU A 69 -2.44 -22.00 -16.65
C LEU A 69 -3.00 -20.72 -16.02
N ALA A 70 -3.99 -20.11 -16.64
CA ALA A 70 -4.59 -18.89 -16.15
C ALA A 70 -6.04 -18.75 -16.63
N HIS A 71 -6.85 -17.99 -15.87
CA HIS A 71 -8.25 -17.71 -16.15
C HIS A 71 -8.58 -16.25 -15.87
N ALA A 72 -9.19 -15.55 -16.82
CA ALA A 72 -9.78 -14.22 -16.60
C ALA A 72 -11.27 -14.26 -16.89
N ARG A 73 -12.03 -13.66 -15.98
CA ARG A 73 -13.48 -13.51 -16.09
C ARG A 73 -13.84 -12.10 -16.52
N PRO A 74 -14.83 -11.89 -17.42
CA PRO A 74 -15.26 -10.57 -17.79
C PRO A 74 -15.93 -9.85 -16.62
N THR A 75 -15.69 -8.55 -16.48
CA THR A 75 -16.46 -7.67 -15.58
C THR A 75 -17.65 -7.02 -16.30
N THR A 76 -17.70 -7.14 -17.62
CA THR A 76 -18.70 -6.52 -18.52
C THR A 76 -19.82 -7.48 -18.92
N GLY A 77 -19.71 -8.76 -18.58
CA GLY A 77 -20.68 -9.80 -18.96
C GLY A 77 -20.71 -10.98 -17.99
N PRO A 78 -21.62 -11.94 -18.20
CA PRO A 78 -21.68 -13.14 -17.41
C PRO A 78 -20.47 -14.05 -17.66
N THR A 79 -20.01 -14.75 -16.61
CA THR A 79 -18.98 -15.78 -16.74
C THR A 79 -19.52 -17.06 -17.36
N ALA A 80 -18.71 -17.70 -18.18
CA ALA A 80 -18.99 -18.99 -18.77
C ALA A 80 -18.71 -20.15 -17.78
N TYR A 81 -17.80 -19.97 -16.84
CA TYR A 81 -17.34 -21.01 -15.93
C TYR A 81 -17.71 -20.67 -14.49
N GLN A 82 -18.44 -21.57 -13.82
CA GLN A 82 -18.84 -21.37 -12.42
C GLN A 82 -17.67 -21.53 -11.45
N LYS A 83 -16.69 -22.40 -11.75
CA LYS A 83 -15.49 -22.62 -10.96
C LYS A 83 -14.26 -21.98 -11.60
N ASP A 84 -13.21 -21.81 -10.80
CA ASP A 84 -11.89 -21.45 -11.33
C ASP A 84 -11.35 -22.62 -12.16
N MET A 85 -10.85 -22.30 -13.35
CA MET A 85 -10.34 -23.28 -14.29
C MET A 85 -8.83 -23.47 -14.19
N VAL A 86 -8.12 -22.66 -13.39
CA VAL A 86 -6.66 -22.79 -13.24
C VAL A 86 -6.30 -24.15 -12.63
N GLY A 87 -5.40 -24.87 -13.31
CA GLY A 87 -5.00 -26.23 -12.93
C GLY A 87 -5.91 -27.33 -13.46
N GLU A 88 -7.05 -27.00 -14.09
CA GLU A 88 -7.91 -27.98 -14.74
C GLU A 88 -7.29 -28.46 -16.07
N VAL A 89 -7.64 -29.67 -16.45
CA VAL A 89 -7.14 -30.32 -17.66
C VAL A 89 -8.24 -30.40 -18.71
N VAL A 90 -7.93 -29.92 -19.89
CA VAL A 90 -8.80 -30.00 -21.08
C VAL A 90 -8.44 -31.28 -21.85
N THR A 91 -9.44 -32.13 -22.05
CA THR A 91 -9.31 -33.46 -22.67
C THR A 91 -10.16 -33.59 -23.95
N ASP A 92 -10.10 -34.72 -24.59
CA ASP A 92 -10.98 -35.19 -25.68
C ASP A 92 -11.09 -34.24 -26.89
N GLY A 93 -12.32 -33.91 -27.31
CA GLY A 93 -12.60 -33.10 -28.47
C GLY A 93 -12.01 -31.69 -28.39
N ALA A 94 -12.10 -31.09 -27.19
CA ALA A 94 -11.56 -29.77 -26.93
C ALA A 94 -10.03 -29.75 -27.03
N ALA A 95 -9.35 -30.79 -26.53
CA ALA A 95 -7.89 -30.90 -26.65
C ALA A 95 -7.46 -31.07 -28.12
N ARG A 96 -8.21 -31.84 -28.93
CA ARG A 96 -7.95 -31.97 -30.37
C ARG A 96 -8.08 -30.64 -31.09
N THR A 97 -9.08 -29.83 -30.74
CA THR A 97 -9.28 -28.52 -31.36
C THR A 97 -8.19 -27.54 -30.95
N LEU A 98 -7.76 -27.55 -29.68
CA LEU A 98 -6.59 -26.78 -29.21
C LEU A 98 -5.31 -27.19 -29.95
N ARG A 99 -5.07 -28.50 -30.15
CA ARG A 99 -3.93 -29.01 -30.89
C ARG A 99 -3.96 -28.55 -32.36
N ARG A 100 -5.12 -28.56 -33.02
CA ARG A 100 -5.28 -28.06 -34.39
C ARG A 100 -4.91 -26.57 -34.47
N ALA A 101 -5.51 -25.73 -33.60
CA ALA A 101 -5.20 -24.32 -33.55
C ALA A 101 -3.71 -24.04 -33.31
N TRP A 102 -3.05 -24.85 -32.43
CA TRP A 102 -1.61 -24.77 -32.18
C TRP A 102 -0.77 -25.00 -33.43
N ILE A 103 -1.12 -26.04 -34.22
CA ILE A 103 -0.36 -26.45 -35.42
C ILE A 103 -0.60 -25.47 -36.57
N ASP A 104 -1.85 -25.04 -36.78
CA ASP A 104 -2.25 -24.22 -37.91
C ASP A 104 -1.90 -22.73 -37.72
N HIS A 105 -1.47 -22.32 -36.52
CA HIS A 105 -1.16 -20.93 -36.16
C HIS A 105 -2.29 -19.94 -36.45
N SER A 106 -3.50 -20.43 -36.67
CA SER A 106 -4.66 -19.63 -37.10
C SER A 106 -5.72 -19.53 -35.98
N ILE A 107 -6.41 -18.38 -35.96
CA ILE A 107 -7.54 -18.19 -35.05
C ILE A 107 -8.70 -19.06 -35.53
N GLU A 108 -9.17 -19.96 -34.68
CA GLU A 108 -10.25 -20.88 -34.98
C GLU A 108 -11.49 -20.63 -34.11
N ARG A 109 -12.66 -20.94 -34.64
CA ARG A 109 -13.91 -20.99 -33.88
C ARG A 109 -14.29 -22.46 -33.68
N ALA A 110 -14.31 -22.90 -32.42
CA ALA A 110 -14.76 -24.25 -32.07
C ALA A 110 -16.29 -24.32 -32.07
N GLY A 111 -16.82 -25.37 -32.70
CA GLY A 111 -18.25 -25.66 -32.68
C GLY A 111 -18.72 -26.15 -31.29
N PRO A 112 -20.04 -26.06 -30.98
CA PRO A 112 -20.58 -26.50 -29.71
C PRO A 112 -20.34 -28.02 -29.39
N SER A 113 -20.24 -28.86 -30.40
CA SER A 113 -19.98 -30.30 -30.26
C SER A 113 -18.54 -30.64 -29.94
N GLU A 114 -17.59 -29.72 -30.22
CA GLU A 114 -16.16 -29.94 -29.98
C GLU A 114 -15.75 -29.54 -28.57
N TRP A 115 -16.52 -28.63 -27.92
CA TRP A 115 -16.28 -28.14 -26.57
C TRP A 115 -17.38 -28.62 -25.62
N SER A 116 -17.34 -29.88 -25.27
CA SER A 116 -18.45 -30.74 -24.82
C SER A 116 -19.25 -30.37 -23.57
N SER A 117 -18.81 -29.43 -22.75
CA SER A 117 -19.56 -29.03 -21.55
C SER A 117 -20.39 -27.74 -21.70
N LEU A 118 -20.30 -27.05 -22.84
CA LEU A 118 -20.83 -25.71 -23.06
C LEU A 118 -21.68 -25.61 -24.33
N ALA A 119 -22.64 -26.55 -24.50
CA ALA A 119 -23.41 -26.78 -25.73
C ALA A 119 -24.09 -25.56 -26.38
N SER A 120 -24.18 -24.42 -25.70
CA SER A 120 -24.78 -23.18 -26.25
C SER A 120 -23.77 -22.03 -26.40
N ARG A 121 -22.47 -22.24 -26.14
CA ARG A 121 -21.45 -21.20 -26.09
C ARG A 121 -20.55 -21.19 -27.32
N SER A 122 -20.05 -20.00 -27.68
CA SER A 122 -19.08 -19.85 -28.75
C SER A 122 -17.67 -19.76 -28.16
N VAL A 123 -16.77 -20.58 -28.67
CA VAL A 123 -15.36 -20.59 -28.25
C VAL A 123 -14.48 -20.19 -29.41
N THR A 124 -13.67 -19.14 -29.21
CA THR A 124 -12.64 -18.70 -30.18
C THR A 124 -11.29 -19.09 -29.62
N LEU A 125 -10.51 -19.85 -30.36
CA LEU A 125 -9.17 -20.28 -30.03
C LEU A 125 -8.13 -19.40 -30.75
N VAL A 126 -7.21 -18.87 -29.98
CA VAL A 126 -6.17 -17.94 -30.46
C VAL A 126 -4.80 -18.50 -30.11
N PRO A 127 -4.11 -19.14 -31.04
CA PRO A 127 -2.72 -19.55 -30.82
C PRO A 127 -1.83 -18.32 -30.67
N LEU A 128 -1.01 -18.31 -29.64
CA LEU A 128 -0.06 -17.24 -29.38
C LEU A 128 1.26 -17.56 -30.09
N VAL A 129 1.51 -16.87 -31.20
CA VAL A 129 2.68 -17.15 -32.05
C VAL A 129 3.77 -16.13 -31.78
N ARG A 130 4.96 -16.62 -31.42
CA ARG A 130 6.17 -15.81 -31.22
C ARG A 130 7.35 -16.48 -31.89
N ASN A 131 8.17 -15.71 -32.57
CA ASN A 131 9.31 -16.26 -33.31
C ASN A 131 8.93 -17.42 -34.26
N ARG A 132 7.77 -17.29 -34.93
CA ARG A 132 7.17 -18.28 -35.84
C ARG A 132 6.76 -19.61 -35.19
N ARG A 133 6.69 -19.69 -33.86
CA ARG A 133 6.22 -20.88 -33.14
C ARG A 133 5.06 -20.51 -32.21
N THR A 134 4.13 -21.43 -32.02
CA THR A 134 3.08 -21.29 -31.01
C THR A 134 3.68 -21.58 -29.64
N ILE A 135 3.41 -20.71 -28.66
CA ILE A 135 3.87 -20.85 -27.29
C ILE A 135 2.76 -21.18 -26.29
N ALA A 136 1.51 -20.90 -26.61
CA ALA A 136 0.32 -21.26 -25.86
C ALA A 136 -0.92 -21.03 -26.73
N VAL A 137 -2.09 -21.46 -26.26
CA VAL A 137 -3.39 -21.13 -26.91
C VAL A 137 -4.29 -20.42 -25.89
N VAL A 138 -4.85 -19.28 -26.29
CA VAL A 138 -5.90 -18.61 -25.52
C VAL A 138 -7.25 -19.05 -26.06
N SER A 139 -8.17 -19.45 -25.18
CA SER A 139 -9.59 -19.62 -25.54
C SER A 139 -10.40 -18.46 -25.01
N LEU A 140 -11.18 -17.80 -25.88
CA LEU A 140 -12.21 -16.85 -25.49
C LEU A 140 -13.57 -17.53 -25.58
N THR A 141 -14.22 -17.73 -24.44
CA THR A 141 -15.54 -18.36 -24.35
C THR A 141 -16.59 -17.30 -24.09
N THR A 142 -17.51 -17.14 -25.03
CA THR A 142 -18.61 -16.17 -24.94
C THR A 142 -19.95 -16.88 -24.90
N ASP A 143 -20.92 -16.29 -24.18
CA ASP A 143 -22.32 -16.71 -24.24
C ASP A 143 -23.03 -15.90 -25.34
N PRO A 144 -23.41 -16.52 -26.45
CA PRO A 144 -24.23 -15.84 -27.45
C PRO A 144 -25.63 -15.64 -26.86
N GLN A 145 -25.90 -14.46 -26.34
CA GLN A 145 -27.27 -14.06 -25.98
C GLN A 145 -28.15 -14.13 -27.23
N ARG A 146 -28.94 -15.22 -27.33
CA ARG A 146 -29.67 -15.60 -28.55
C ARG A 146 -30.78 -14.64 -28.96
N ASP A 147 -31.27 -13.80 -28.03
CA ASP A 147 -32.52 -13.05 -28.22
C ASP A 147 -32.38 -11.53 -28.29
N ARG A 148 -31.15 -10.99 -28.28
CA ARG A 148 -30.92 -9.53 -28.30
C ARG A 148 -29.91 -9.13 -29.36
N LEU A 149 -30.26 -8.13 -30.17
CA LEU A 149 -29.29 -7.46 -31.05
C LEU A 149 -28.22 -6.75 -30.19
N PRO A 150 -26.93 -6.91 -30.51
CA PRO A 150 -25.86 -6.24 -29.78
C PRO A 150 -25.97 -4.72 -29.98
N SER A 151 -25.71 -3.97 -28.91
CA SER A 151 -25.63 -2.51 -28.96
C SER A 151 -24.42 -2.06 -29.78
N ARG A 152 -24.44 -0.79 -30.28
CA ARG A 152 -23.28 -0.21 -30.98
C ARG A 152 -21.99 -0.31 -30.11
N MET A 153 -22.09 -0.06 -28.84
CA MET A 153 -20.96 -0.17 -27.90
C MET A 153 -20.42 -1.61 -27.86
N GLU A 154 -21.30 -2.60 -27.75
CA GLU A 154 -20.92 -4.00 -27.72
C GLU A 154 -20.24 -4.45 -29.01
N LEU A 155 -20.71 -3.99 -30.17
CA LEU A 155 -20.07 -4.25 -31.46
C LEU A 155 -18.65 -3.69 -31.51
N VAL A 156 -18.46 -2.43 -31.11
CA VAL A 156 -17.13 -1.80 -31.08
C VAL A 156 -16.19 -2.47 -30.11
N TYR A 157 -16.69 -2.92 -28.95
CA TYR A 157 -15.90 -3.64 -27.96
C TYR A 157 -15.43 -5.00 -28.51
N ARG A 158 -16.34 -5.78 -29.10
CA ARG A 158 -16.01 -7.08 -29.72
C ARG A 158 -15.04 -6.93 -30.91
N GLU A 159 -15.20 -5.89 -31.72
CA GLU A 159 -14.26 -5.57 -32.79
C GLU A 159 -12.87 -5.24 -32.23
N SER A 160 -12.82 -4.45 -31.16
CA SER A 160 -11.58 -4.09 -30.49
C SER A 160 -10.90 -5.32 -29.84
N ALA A 161 -11.68 -6.25 -29.26
CA ALA A 161 -11.16 -7.52 -28.76
C ALA A 161 -10.58 -8.36 -29.90
N ALA A 162 -11.26 -8.44 -31.05
CA ALA A 162 -10.79 -9.17 -32.22
C ALA A 162 -9.49 -8.60 -32.78
N ASP A 163 -9.33 -7.27 -32.78
CA ASP A 163 -8.07 -6.62 -33.18
C ASP A 163 -6.92 -7.00 -32.24
N LEU A 164 -7.12 -6.91 -30.92
CA LEU A 164 -6.11 -7.27 -29.94
C LEU A 164 -5.76 -8.79 -29.96
N LEU A 165 -6.77 -9.65 -30.16
CA LEU A 165 -6.54 -11.09 -30.29
C LEU A 165 -5.72 -11.43 -31.54
N ARG A 166 -5.96 -10.74 -32.65
CA ARG A 166 -5.13 -10.87 -33.88
C ARG A 166 -3.69 -10.42 -33.60
N MET A 167 -3.51 -9.30 -32.91
CA MET A 167 -2.19 -8.81 -32.53
C MET A 167 -1.48 -9.78 -31.57
N ALA A 168 -2.20 -10.37 -30.61
CA ALA A 168 -1.66 -11.39 -29.71
C ALA A 168 -1.27 -12.67 -30.48
N ASN A 169 -2.09 -13.11 -31.45
CA ASN A 169 -1.76 -14.23 -32.35
C ASN A 169 -0.47 -13.95 -33.14
N GLN A 170 -0.25 -12.71 -33.56
CA GLN A 170 0.96 -12.30 -34.31
C GLN A 170 2.15 -11.96 -33.41
N GLY A 171 2.04 -12.04 -32.11
CA GLY A 171 3.09 -11.67 -31.15
C GLY A 171 3.42 -10.17 -31.10
N THR A 172 2.54 -9.32 -31.63
CA THR A 172 2.73 -7.86 -31.68
C THR A 172 2.09 -7.10 -30.52
N TRP A 173 1.31 -7.77 -29.68
CA TRP A 173 0.72 -7.26 -28.46
C TRP A 173 0.65 -8.37 -27.38
N PRO A 174 0.97 -8.09 -26.12
CA PRO A 174 1.42 -6.81 -25.57
C PRO A 174 2.84 -6.42 -25.97
N ASP A 175 3.12 -5.09 -25.99
CA ASP A 175 4.41 -4.56 -26.34
C ASP A 175 5.38 -4.63 -25.14
N PHE A 176 6.61 -5.12 -25.34
CA PHE A 176 7.67 -5.16 -24.32
C PHE A 176 8.13 -3.77 -23.84
N ALA A 177 7.93 -2.72 -24.65
CA ALA A 177 8.29 -1.36 -24.26
C ALA A 177 7.47 -0.83 -23.06
N VAL A 178 6.36 -1.50 -22.71
CA VAL A 178 5.51 -1.13 -21.57
C VAL A 178 6.02 -1.81 -20.31
N ARG A 179 6.78 -1.08 -19.47
CA ARG A 179 7.28 -1.59 -18.18
C ARG A 179 6.14 -2.05 -17.26
N SER A 180 6.35 -3.18 -16.60
CA SER A 180 5.40 -3.85 -15.70
C SER A 180 4.96 -2.98 -14.50
N ASP A 181 5.83 -2.08 -14.01
CA ASP A 181 5.56 -1.21 -12.85
C ASP A 181 4.40 -0.23 -13.05
N SER A 182 4.04 0.03 -14.30
CA SER A 182 3.00 0.99 -14.63
C SER A 182 1.56 0.44 -14.54
N ARG A 183 1.33 -0.83 -14.14
CA ARG A 183 0.01 -1.48 -14.21
C ARG A 183 -0.92 -1.18 -13.03
N ARG A 184 -0.38 -0.86 -11.85
CA ARG A 184 -1.21 -0.46 -10.70
C ARG A 184 -1.93 0.85 -11.01
N GLY A 185 -3.27 0.84 -10.94
CA GLY A 185 -4.09 2.02 -11.23
C GLY A 185 -4.32 2.31 -12.72
N ALA A 186 -3.97 1.38 -13.65
CA ALA A 186 -4.26 1.53 -15.07
C ALA A 186 -5.76 1.69 -15.34
N PRO A 187 -6.14 2.56 -16.28
CA PRO A 187 -7.50 2.64 -16.75
C PRO A 187 -8.00 1.30 -17.29
N ARG A 188 -9.24 0.93 -16.94
CA ARG A 188 -9.95 -0.26 -17.42
C ARG A 188 -10.99 0.12 -18.48
N VAL A 189 -11.50 -0.87 -19.19
CA VAL A 189 -12.57 -0.67 -20.18
C VAL A 189 -13.79 0.02 -19.57
N GLY A 190 -14.19 -0.40 -18.36
CA GLY A 190 -15.33 0.18 -17.65
C GLY A 190 -15.11 1.62 -17.16
N ASP A 191 -13.87 2.07 -16.97
CA ASP A 191 -13.57 3.45 -16.57
C ASP A 191 -13.85 4.43 -17.71
N GLY A 192 -13.56 4.05 -18.95
CA GLY A 192 -13.82 4.79 -20.18
C GLY A 192 -12.93 4.31 -21.32
N MET A 193 -13.50 4.20 -22.51
CA MET A 193 -12.80 3.76 -23.72
C MET A 193 -13.14 4.65 -24.90
N LEU A 194 -12.11 4.98 -25.70
CA LEU A 194 -12.23 5.59 -27.02
C LEU A 194 -11.55 4.68 -28.05
N ARG A 195 -12.11 4.64 -29.26
CA ARG A 195 -11.47 4.04 -30.43
C ARG A 195 -11.09 5.15 -31.40
N LEU A 196 -9.84 5.18 -31.79
CA LEU A 196 -9.27 6.17 -32.73
C LEU A 196 -8.93 5.48 -34.03
N ASP A 197 -9.07 6.22 -35.15
CA ASP A 197 -8.52 5.80 -36.44
C ASP A 197 -6.98 6.08 -36.52
N ALA A 198 -6.41 5.76 -37.68
CA ALA A 198 -4.99 5.97 -37.95
C ALA A 198 -4.55 7.45 -37.88
N SER A 199 -5.48 8.41 -38.05
CA SER A 199 -5.22 9.85 -37.98
C SER A 199 -5.46 10.45 -36.61
N GLY A 200 -5.89 9.63 -35.61
CA GLY A 200 -6.21 10.06 -34.24
C GLY A 200 -7.59 10.69 -34.10
N VAL A 201 -8.48 10.48 -35.11
CA VAL A 201 -9.88 10.90 -35.02
C VAL A 201 -10.68 9.87 -34.23
N VAL A 202 -11.53 10.34 -33.31
CA VAL A 202 -12.36 9.50 -32.45
C VAL A 202 -13.51 8.88 -33.28
N GLN A 203 -13.48 7.58 -33.47
CA GLN A 203 -14.54 6.81 -34.14
C GLN A 203 -15.65 6.42 -33.17
N PHE A 204 -15.27 6.17 -31.91
CA PHE A 204 -16.18 5.80 -30.84
C PHE A 204 -15.69 6.32 -29.52
N CYS A 205 -16.62 6.73 -28.65
CA CYS A 205 -16.36 7.06 -27.25
C CYS A 205 -17.44 6.43 -26.37
N SER A 206 -17.02 5.70 -25.33
CA SER A 206 -17.96 5.15 -24.35
C SER A 206 -18.57 6.28 -23.50
N PRO A 207 -19.75 6.08 -22.88
CA PRO A 207 -20.38 7.09 -22.02
C PRO A 207 -19.48 7.57 -20.88
N ASN A 208 -18.74 6.66 -20.24
CA ASN A 208 -17.79 7.00 -19.17
C ASN A 208 -16.58 7.78 -19.71
N GLY A 209 -16.09 7.42 -20.89
CA GLY A 209 -15.05 8.18 -21.59
C GLY A 209 -15.49 9.62 -21.86
N LEU A 210 -16.68 9.80 -22.43
CA LEU A 210 -17.24 11.13 -22.69
C LEU A 210 -17.44 11.93 -21.39
N SER A 211 -17.93 11.27 -20.33
CA SER A 211 -18.08 11.90 -19.01
C SER A 211 -16.75 12.40 -18.45
N THR A 212 -15.68 11.61 -18.56
CA THR A 212 -14.33 11.99 -18.14
C THR A 212 -13.84 13.24 -18.88
N PHE A 213 -13.98 13.30 -20.21
CA PHE A 213 -13.57 14.47 -20.99
C PHE A 213 -14.45 15.70 -20.72
N ARG A 214 -15.75 15.52 -20.44
CA ARG A 214 -16.63 16.62 -20.03
C ARG A 214 -16.22 17.22 -18.70
N ARG A 215 -15.80 16.41 -17.72
CA ARG A 215 -15.24 16.90 -16.46
C ARG A 215 -13.94 17.69 -16.65
N LEU A 216 -13.12 17.29 -17.63
CA LEU A 216 -11.92 18.03 -18.02
C LEU A 216 -12.23 19.36 -18.75
N GLY A 217 -13.48 19.62 -19.09
CA GLY A 217 -13.92 20.87 -19.69
C GLY A 217 -14.33 20.77 -21.16
N LEU A 218 -14.46 19.55 -21.71
CA LEU A 218 -14.98 19.36 -23.06
C LEU A 218 -16.42 19.86 -23.17
N GLN A 219 -16.69 20.63 -24.21
CA GLN A 219 -18.04 21.01 -24.65
C GLN A 219 -18.41 20.25 -25.93
N GLY A 220 -19.55 19.56 -25.91
CA GLY A 220 -20.04 18.80 -27.06
C GLY A 220 -19.67 17.31 -27.05
N ASP A 221 -19.50 16.73 -28.24
CA ASP A 221 -19.16 15.31 -28.43
C ASP A 221 -17.70 15.17 -28.91
N LEU A 222 -17.13 13.99 -28.66
CA LEU A 222 -15.78 13.63 -29.10
C LEU A 222 -15.77 12.97 -30.46
N THR A 223 -16.85 12.28 -30.84
CA THR A 223 -16.92 11.48 -32.06
C THR A 223 -16.70 12.35 -33.30
N GLY A 224 -15.84 11.94 -34.20
CA GLY A 224 -15.47 12.67 -35.42
C GLY A 224 -14.42 13.78 -35.19
N GLN A 225 -13.97 14.03 -33.97
CA GLN A 225 -12.92 15.01 -33.67
C GLN A 225 -11.54 14.36 -33.52
N ASN A 226 -10.48 15.07 -33.96
CA ASN A 226 -9.12 14.67 -33.66
C ASN A 226 -8.82 14.92 -32.18
N LEU A 227 -8.42 13.86 -31.43
CA LEU A 227 -8.32 13.89 -29.99
C LEU A 227 -7.21 14.83 -29.49
N LEU A 228 -6.07 14.90 -30.20
CA LEU A 228 -5.00 15.85 -29.87
C LEU A 228 -5.47 17.30 -30.04
N GLY A 229 -6.26 17.58 -31.08
CA GLY A 229 -6.87 18.89 -31.30
C GLY A 229 -7.88 19.26 -30.23
N VAL A 230 -8.63 18.29 -29.69
CA VAL A 230 -9.53 18.49 -28.55
C VAL A 230 -8.73 18.83 -27.30
N ALA A 231 -7.69 18.05 -26.98
CA ALA A 231 -6.89 18.25 -25.77
C ALA A 231 -6.22 19.63 -25.73
N ARG A 232 -5.77 20.15 -26.88
CA ARG A 232 -5.20 21.51 -26.99
C ARG A 232 -6.18 22.64 -26.65
N ARG A 233 -7.48 22.37 -26.69
CA ARG A 233 -8.53 23.35 -26.36
C ARG A 233 -9.00 23.25 -24.91
N LEU A 234 -8.58 22.20 -24.19
CA LEU A 234 -8.89 22.06 -22.77
C LEU A 234 -8.06 23.02 -21.92
N PRO A 235 -8.58 23.53 -20.79
CA PRO A 235 -7.87 24.43 -19.88
C PRO A 235 -6.88 23.64 -19.01
N LEU A 236 -5.79 23.15 -19.59
CA LEU A 236 -4.79 22.34 -18.91
C LEU A 236 -4.02 23.16 -17.87
N THR A 237 -3.77 22.60 -16.69
CA THR A 237 -3.08 23.26 -15.56
C THR A 237 -1.56 23.30 -15.73
N ALA A 238 -1.00 22.42 -16.53
CA ALA A 238 0.42 22.42 -16.89
C ALA A 238 0.54 22.38 -18.42
N PRO A 239 0.70 23.51 -19.09
CA PRO A 239 1.11 23.54 -20.48
C PRO A 239 2.61 23.30 -20.50
N GLY A 240 3.05 22.10 -20.47
CA GLY A 240 4.46 21.85 -20.51
C GLY A 240 4.80 20.42 -20.12
N VAL A 241 5.14 19.69 -21.17
CA VAL A 241 6.21 18.73 -21.16
C VAL A 241 5.92 17.42 -20.44
N ASP A 242 4.71 16.91 -20.54
CA ASP A 242 4.61 15.47 -20.64
C ASP A 242 4.81 15.10 -22.13
N GLU A 243 6.06 14.83 -22.51
CA GLU A 243 6.42 14.41 -23.87
C GLU A 243 5.61 13.17 -24.30
N THR A 244 5.03 12.46 -23.34
CA THR A 244 4.21 11.27 -23.56
C THR A 244 2.76 11.62 -23.94
N LEU A 245 2.26 12.79 -23.58
CA LEU A 245 0.84 13.14 -23.78
C LEU A 245 0.44 13.18 -25.25
N ALA A 246 1.21 13.85 -26.10
CA ALA A 246 0.89 13.95 -27.51
C ALA A 246 0.90 12.61 -28.25
N PRO A 247 1.90 11.72 -28.09
CA PRO A 247 1.87 10.36 -28.63
C PRO A 247 0.71 9.50 -28.10
N VAL A 248 0.33 9.64 -26.83
CA VAL A 248 -0.79 8.91 -26.22
C VAL A 248 -2.12 9.40 -26.83
N LEU A 249 -2.34 10.70 -26.91
CA LEU A 249 -3.55 11.27 -27.50
C LEU A 249 -3.68 10.99 -29.00
N ALA A 250 -2.57 10.91 -29.72
CA ALA A 250 -2.54 10.48 -31.11
C ALA A 250 -2.67 8.94 -31.29
N GLY A 251 -2.57 8.18 -30.20
CA GLY A 251 -2.60 6.71 -30.22
C GLY A 251 -1.42 6.07 -30.95
N THR A 252 -0.24 6.72 -30.97
CA THR A 252 0.93 6.25 -31.72
C THR A 252 1.85 5.38 -30.87
N MET A 253 1.89 5.60 -29.55
CA MET A 253 2.74 4.90 -28.61
C MET A 253 1.94 4.21 -27.51
N PRO A 254 2.35 3.00 -27.05
CA PRO A 254 1.65 2.23 -26.02
C PRO A 254 1.94 2.76 -24.62
N TRP A 255 1.87 4.07 -24.41
CA TRP A 255 2.24 4.75 -23.19
C TRP A 255 1.03 5.18 -22.36
N ARG A 256 1.33 5.71 -21.19
CA ARG A 256 0.37 6.39 -20.32
C ARG A 256 0.70 7.87 -20.25
N ALA A 257 -0.33 8.66 -20.05
CA ALA A 257 -0.22 10.09 -19.80
C ALA A 257 -1.29 10.53 -18.80
N GLU A 258 -1.06 11.64 -18.14
CA GLU A 258 -2.03 12.30 -17.29
C GLU A 258 -2.50 13.60 -17.95
N LEU A 259 -3.80 13.81 -17.96
CA LEU A 259 -4.42 15.02 -18.45
C LEU A 259 -5.10 15.72 -17.29
N SER A 260 -4.59 16.89 -16.89
CA SER A 260 -5.06 17.60 -15.71
C SER A 260 -5.48 19.02 -16.04
N THR A 261 -6.62 19.40 -15.48
CA THR A 261 -7.18 20.75 -15.49
C THR A 261 -7.39 21.23 -14.05
N VAL A 262 -7.74 22.50 -13.85
CA VAL A 262 -8.08 23.02 -12.50
C VAL A 262 -9.23 22.24 -11.86
N LYS A 263 -10.14 21.66 -12.66
CA LYS A 263 -11.37 21.01 -12.18
C LYS A 263 -11.25 19.49 -12.05
N ALA A 264 -10.48 18.84 -12.91
CA ALA A 264 -10.42 17.38 -13.00
C ALA A 264 -9.07 16.89 -13.50
N SER A 265 -8.76 15.63 -13.16
CA SER A 265 -7.60 14.90 -13.65
C SER A 265 -8.00 13.53 -14.16
N ALA A 266 -7.42 13.12 -15.28
CA ALA A 266 -7.65 11.80 -15.89
C ALA A 266 -6.32 11.15 -16.26
N THR A 267 -6.22 9.85 -15.98
CA THR A 267 -5.14 9.01 -16.51
C THR A 267 -5.60 8.42 -17.84
N LEU A 268 -4.72 8.49 -18.83
CA LEU A 268 -4.91 7.94 -20.17
C LEU A 268 -3.93 6.80 -20.41
N ARG A 269 -4.36 5.79 -21.18
CA ARG A 269 -3.50 4.72 -21.68
C ARG A 269 -3.85 4.46 -23.14
N ALA A 270 -2.88 4.58 -24.04
CA ALA A 270 -3.05 4.23 -25.44
C ALA A 270 -2.57 2.80 -25.70
N ILE A 271 -3.24 2.14 -26.63
CA ILE A 271 -2.88 0.83 -27.19
C ILE A 271 -3.00 0.97 -28.70
N PRO A 272 -1.87 1.18 -29.42
CA PRO A 272 -1.89 1.25 -30.88
C PRO A 272 -2.41 -0.06 -31.48
N LEU A 273 -3.39 0.02 -32.37
CA LEU A 273 -3.88 -1.12 -33.13
C LEU A 273 -3.08 -1.26 -34.42
N ARG A 274 -2.67 -2.49 -34.72
CA ARG A 274 -1.83 -2.80 -35.88
C ARG A 274 -2.39 -3.98 -36.68
N GLN A 275 -2.14 -3.92 -37.97
CA GLN A 275 -2.32 -5.05 -38.88
C GLN A 275 -0.98 -5.28 -39.61
N GLY A 276 -0.26 -6.31 -39.20
CA GLY A 276 1.14 -6.46 -39.58
C GLY A 276 1.99 -5.31 -39.02
N SER A 277 2.73 -4.61 -39.88
CA SER A 277 3.53 -3.44 -39.53
C SER A 277 2.76 -2.11 -39.53
N GLU A 278 1.59 -2.08 -40.16
CA GLU A 278 0.80 -0.86 -40.34
C GLU A 278 -0.09 -0.58 -39.15
N ARG A 279 -0.12 0.68 -38.68
CA ARG A 279 -1.01 1.12 -37.62
C ARG A 279 -2.39 1.48 -38.24
N THR A 280 -3.42 0.78 -37.81
CA THR A 280 -4.81 0.98 -38.26
C THR A 280 -5.61 1.93 -37.38
N GLY A 281 -5.14 2.17 -36.16
CA GLY A 281 -5.81 3.03 -35.17
C GLY A 281 -5.23 2.90 -33.79
N ALA A 282 -6.05 3.17 -32.76
CA ALA A 282 -5.70 2.94 -31.37
C ALA A 282 -6.94 2.75 -30.49
N LEU A 283 -6.76 2.02 -29.39
CA LEU A 283 -7.64 2.10 -28.24
C LEU A 283 -7.05 3.05 -27.23
N LEU A 284 -7.86 3.97 -26.71
CA LEU A 284 -7.49 4.82 -25.59
C LEU A 284 -8.41 4.51 -24.42
N LEU A 285 -7.81 4.07 -23.32
CA LEU A 285 -8.51 3.91 -22.05
C LEU A 285 -8.31 5.17 -21.22
N CYS A 286 -9.35 5.64 -20.53
CA CYS A 286 -9.28 6.81 -19.67
C CYS A 286 -9.97 6.55 -18.35
N ARG A 287 -9.38 7.07 -17.27
CA ARG A 287 -9.93 6.98 -15.91
C ARG A 287 -9.89 8.35 -15.26
N ASP A 288 -11.04 8.78 -14.74
CA ASP A 288 -11.10 9.95 -13.87
C ASP A 288 -10.44 9.63 -12.52
N VAL A 289 -9.39 10.37 -12.19
CA VAL A 289 -8.63 10.24 -10.94
C VAL A 289 -8.72 11.49 -10.06
N THR A 290 -9.70 12.36 -10.34
CA THR A 290 -9.87 13.66 -9.66
C THR A 290 -9.97 13.50 -8.15
N GLU A 291 -10.85 12.61 -7.68
CA GLU A 291 -11.03 12.40 -6.24
C GLU A 291 -9.82 11.74 -5.58
N LEU A 292 -9.16 10.83 -6.28
CA LEU A 292 -7.92 10.21 -5.81
C LEU A 292 -6.84 11.28 -5.62
N ARG A 293 -6.60 12.11 -6.65
CA ARG A 293 -5.64 13.22 -6.60
C ARG A 293 -5.96 14.23 -5.50
N ARG A 294 -7.23 14.57 -5.34
CA ARG A 294 -7.64 15.48 -4.25
C ARG A 294 -7.30 14.91 -2.88
N ARG A 295 -7.56 13.61 -2.66
CA ARG A 295 -7.22 12.94 -1.40
C ARG A 295 -5.70 12.91 -1.17
N ASP A 296 -4.92 12.59 -2.19
CA ASP A 296 -3.45 12.58 -2.10
C ASP A 296 -2.92 13.98 -1.74
N LEU A 297 -3.41 15.04 -2.40
CA LEU A 297 -3.05 16.42 -2.09
C LEU A 297 -3.47 16.83 -0.67
N GLN A 298 -4.65 16.38 -0.20
CA GLN A 298 -5.10 16.63 1.17
C GLN A 298 -4.19 15.93 2.19
N LEU A 299 -3.76 14.70 1.93
CA LEU A 299 -2.81 13.98 2.78
C LEU A 299 -1.48 14.72 2.86
N VAL A 300 -0.89 15.10 1.73
CA VAL A 300 0.35 15.87 1.67
C VAL A 300 0.22 17.21 2.41
N SER A 301 -0.91 17.92 2.25
CA SER A 301 -1.19 19.18 2.95
C SER A 301 -1.31 18.98 4.46
N LYS A 302 -1.99 17.90 4.91
CA LYS A 302 -2.07 17.54 6.34
C LYS A 302 -0.69 17.26 6.93
N ASP A 303 0.14 16.49 6.24
CA ASP A 303 1.50 16.18 6.69
C ASP A 303 2.37 17.43 6.80
N ALA A 304 2.23 18.38 5.85
CA ALA A 304 2.91 19.66 5.91
C ALA A 304 2.44 20.49 7.12
N THR A 305 1.13 20.52 7.37
CA THR A 305 0.54 21.23 8.52
C THR A 305 1.00 20.63 9.85
N ILE A 306 1.02 19.30 9.95
CA ILE A 306 1.51 18.60 11.15
C ILE A 306 2.97 18.96 11.42
N ARG A 307 3.83 18.94 10.40
CA ARG A 307 5.24 19.34 10.53
C ARG A 307 5.39 20.80 10.99
N GLU A 308 4.58 21.71 10.45
CA GLU A 308 4.59 23.11 10.87
C GLU A 308 4.17 23.27 12.34
N ILE A 309 3.14 22.55 12.79
CA ILE A 309 2.72 22.54 14.20
C ILE A 309 3.87 22.07 15.09
N HIS A 310 4.55 20.98 14.74
CA HIS A 310 5.70 20.48 15.49
C HIS A 310 6.84 21.51 15.58
N HIS A 311 7.16 22.18 14.48
CA HIS A 311 8.14 23.25 14.50
C HIS A 311 7.74 24.44 15.39
N ARG A 312 6.46 24.82 15.37
CA ARG A 312 5.94 25.90 16.24
C ARG A 312 5.95 25.50 17.71
N VAL A 313 5.58 24.27 18.06
CA VAL A 313 5.67 23.76 19.44
C VAL A 313 7.09 23.82 19.95
N LYS A 314 8.07 23.34 19.15
CA LYS A 314 9.50 23.43 19.48
C LYS A 314 9.94 24.87 19.76
N ASN A 315 9.61 25.80 18.87
CA ASN A 315 9.96 27.21 19.01
C ASN A 315 9.35 27.83 20.28
N ASN A 316 8.10 27.49 20.58
CA ASN A 316 7.42 27.96 21.80
C ASN A 316 8.10 27.42 23.07
N LEU A 317 8.46 26.13 23.10
CA LEU A 317 9.16 25.51 24.23
C LEU A 317 10.57 26.12 24.44
N GLN A 318 11.29 26.43 23.35
CA GLN A 318 12.57 27.13 23.41
C GLN A 318 12.41 28.55 23.99
N THR A 319 11.38 29.27 23.58
CA THR A 319 11.08 30.62 24.11
C THR A 319 10.74 30.56 25.60
N VAL A 320 9.90 29.60 26.03
CA VAL A 320 9.59 29.39 27.46
C VAL A 320 10.85 29.07 28.25
N SER A 321 11.74 28.19 27.74
CA SER A 321 13.01 27.87 28.38
C SER A 321 13.90 29.10 28.52
N ALA A 322 13.97 29.97 27.51
CA ALA A 322 14.73 31.21 27.56
C ALA A 322 14.18 32.20 28.62
N LEU A 323 12.85 32.32 28.70
CA LEU A 323 12.19 33.16 29.71
C LEU A 323 12.43 32.65 31.12
N LEU A 324 12.31 31.33 31.35
CA LEU A 324 12.61 30.72 32.67
C LEU A 324 14.08 30.95 33.07
N ARG A 325 15.02 30.88 32.08
CA ARG A 325 16.45 31.18 32.32
C ARG A 325 16.68 32.59 32.75
N LEU A 326 15.99 33.56 32.13
CA LEU A 326 16.07 34.98 32.51
C LEU A 326 15.50 35.22 33.90
N GLN A 327 14.39 34.57 34.26
CA GLN A 327 13.79 34.66 35.59
C GLN A 327 14.67 34.02 36.65
N SER A 328 15.26 32.85 36.41
CA SER A 328 16.20 32.19 37.32
C SER A 328 17.40 33.07 37.70
N ARG A 329 17.92 33.83 36.73
CA ARG A 329 19.04 34.80 37.00
C ARG A 329 18.64 35.99 37.88
N ARG A 330 17.34 36.32 37.96
CA ARG A 330 16.82 37.43 38.77
C ARG A 330 16.36 37.00 40.15
N MET A 331 16.30 35.69 40.42
CA MET A 331 15.90 35.17 41.72
C MET A 331 16.99 35.35 42.76
N HIS A 332 16.59 35.84 43.93
CA HIS A 332 17.52 36.07 45.06
C HIS A 332 17.56 34.88 46.05
N SER A 333 16.54 34.01 46.02
CA SER A 333 16.50 32.79 46.85
C SER A 333 17.08 31.59 46.10
N ASP A 334 17.91 30.80 46.72
CA ASP A 334 18.48 29.58 46.14
C ASP A 334 17.38 28.53 45.85
N GLU A 335 16.39 28.44 46.70
CA GLU A 335 15.22 27.56 46.52
C GLU A 335 14.41 27.93 45.26
N GLY A 336 14.12 29.21 45.04
CA GLY A 336 13.43 29.69 43.87
C GLY A 336 14.26 29.51 42.58
N ARG A 337 15.60 29.65 42.67
CA ARG A 337 16.51 29.42 41.54
C ARG A 337 16.54 27.93 41.15
N ASN A 338 16.61 27.04 42.13
CA ASN A 338 16.58 25.59 41.92
C ASN A 338 15.25 25.13 41.30
N GLY A 339 14.10 25.64 41.80
CA GLY A 339 12.79 25.35 41.22
C GLY A 339 12.67 25.76 39.76
N LEU A 340 13.18 26.95 39.37
CA LEU A 340 13.17 27.42 37.98
C LEU A 340 14.14 26.61 37.11
N GLN A 341 15.29 26.19 37.62
CA GLN A 341 16.21 25.30 36.90
C GLN A 341 15.60 23.93 36.64
N GLN A 342 14.88 23.38 37.60
CA GLN A 342 14.14 22.12 37.43
C GLN A 342 13.02 22.26 36.39
N ALA A 343 12.25 23.34 36.41
CA ALA A 343 11.25 23.63 35.38
C ALA A 343 11.86 23.74 33.97
N MET A 344 13.03 24.38 33.86
CA MET A 344 13.77 24.48 32.57
C MET A 344 14.22 23.10 32.06
N ARG A 345 14.74 22.23 32.93
CA ARG A 345 15.13 20.87 32.55
C ARG A 345 13.94 20.11 31.99
N ARG A 346 12.76 20.22 32.62
CA ARG A 346 11.50 19.58 32.18
C ARG A 346 11.04 20.08 30.82
N VAL A 347 10.96 21.40 30.63
CA VAL A 347 10.56 21.98 29.34
C VAL A 347 11.51 21.53 28.22
N SER A 348 12.81 21.46 28.51
CA SER A 348 13.80 20.97 27.55
C SER A 348 13.66 19.49 27.23
N SER A 349 13.28 18.67 28.21
CA SER A 349 12.98 17.25 28.00
C SER A 349 11.73 17.04 27.14
N ILE A 350 10.67 17.78 27.43
CA ILE A 350 9.43 17.76 26.62
C ILE A 350 9.74 18.12 25.16
N ALA A 351 10.53 19.18 24.94
CA ALA A 351 10.91 19.64 23.61
C ALA A 351 11.67 18.55 22.82
N ARG A 352 12.60 17.85 23.47
CA ARG A 352 13.39 16.77 22.85
C ARG A 352 12.56 15.54 22.50
N VAL A 353 11.69 15.09 23.44
CA VAL A 353 10.77 13.98 23.18
C VAL A 353 9.85 14.30 22.01
N HIS A 354 9.29 15.52 21.99
CA HIS A 354 8.41 15.96 20.91
C HIS A 354 9.15 16.02 19.56
N GLU A 355 10.42 16.43 19.55
CA GLU A 355 11.24 16.48 18.32
C GLU A 355 11.55 15.08 17.78
N SER A 356 11.94 14.14 18.65
CA SER A 356 12.26 12.76 18.26
C SER A 356 11.04 12.03 17.68
N LEU A 357 9.86 12.20 18.30
CA LEU A 357 8.61 11.57 17.84
C LEU A 357 8.00 12.24 16.61
N SER A 358 8.34 13.51 16.34
CA SER A 358 7.84 14.23 15.16
C SER A 358 8.62 13.92 13.87
N GLN A 359 9.80 13.34 13.95
CA GLN A 359 10.58 12.93 12.77
C GLN A 359 10.11 11.60 12.16
N GLU A 360 9.45 10.76 12.95
CA GLU A 360 8.87 9.51 12.48
C GLU A 360 7.38 9.71 12.18
N ILE A 361 7.03 9.86 10.90
CA ILE A 361 5.65 10.07 10.39
C ILE A 361 4.80 8.79 10.49
N SER A 362 5.32 7.69 11.06
CA SER A 362 4.55 6.45 11.23
C SER A 362 3.64 6.55 12.46
N GLU A 363 2.41 6.02 12.34
CA GLU A 363 1.45 5.96 13.46
C GLU A 363 1.97 5.18 14.67
N ASP A 364 2.94 4.27 14.47
CA ASP A 364 3.59 3.46 15.49
C ASP A 364 5.11 3.61 15.40
N VAL A 365 5.73 4.00 16.51
CA VAL A 365 7.17 4.24 16.66
C VAL A 365 7.83 3.05 17.35
N ASP A 366 9.04 2.66 16.90
CA ASP A 366 9.91 1.76 17.68
C ASP A 366 10.48 2.54 18.88
N PHE A 367 9.87 2.28 20.04
CA PHE A 367 10.07 3.11 21.21
C PHE A 367 11.34 2.74 22.01
N ASP A 368 11.87 1.55 21.82
CA ASP A 368 12.97 1.04 22.67
C ASP A 368 14.27 1.82 22.50
N ASP A 369 14.65 2.15 21.26
CA ASP A 369 15.87 2.93 21.00
C ASP A 369 15.74 4.38 21.48
N LEU A 370 14.57 4.97 21.29
CA LEU A 370 14.28 6.32 21.76
C LEU A 370 14.41 6.40 23.29
N ILE A 371 13.76 5.50 24.03
CA ILE A 371 13.74 5.56 25.49
C ILE A 371 15.12 5.27 26.11
N ARG A 372 15.90 4.35 25.52
CA ARG A 372 17.29 4.10 25.96
C ARG A 372 18.14 5.36 25.91
N HIS A 373 18.04 6.09 24.83
CA HIS A 373 18.76 7.35 24.66
C HIS A 373 18.28 8.42 25.65
N GLN A 374 16.97 8.53 25.87
CA GLN A 374 16.37 9.49 26.80
C GLN A 374 16.75 9.20 28.25
N VAL A 375 16.68 7.95 28.69
CA VAL A 375 17.07 7.53 30.05
C VAL A 375 18.53 7.86 30.31
N LYS A 376 19.43 7.58 29.36
CA LYS A 376 20.85 7.92 29.50
C LYS A 376 21.06 9.42 29.67
N LEU A 377 20.42 10.26 28.87
CA LEU A 377 20.48 11.70 28.99
C LEU A 377 19.88 12.24 30.31
N ALA A 378 18.78 11.63 30.77
CA ALA A 378 18.16 12.00 32.04
C ALA A 378 19.11 11.76 33.21
N VAL A 379 19.76 10.59 33.25
CA VAL A 379 20.77 10.26 34.25
C VAL A 379 21.97 11.21 34.17
N GLU A 380 22.55 11.42 32.98
CA GLU A 380 23.69 12.35 32.79
C GLU A 380 23.36 13.79 33.25
N THR A 381 22.12 14.20 33.11
CA THR A 381 21.66 15.56 33.49
C THR A 381 21.35 15.68 34.97
N ALA A 382 20.84 14.60 35.61
CA ALA A 382 20.45 14.57 37.01
C ALA A 382 21.63 14.22 37.96
N SER A 383 22.65 13.50 37.45
CA SER A 383 23.84 13.14 38.25
C SER A 383 24.77 14.36 38.42
N ALA A 384 24.92 14.81 39.63
CA ALA A 384 25.78 15.93 40.03
C ALA A 384 27.25 15.50 40.31
N GLY A 385 27.82 14.63 39.45
CA GLY A 385 29.18 14.09 39.60
C GLY A 385 29.26 12.67 40.17
N GLN A 386 28.13 12.02 40.33
CA GLN A 386 28.01 10.62 40.76
C GLN A 386 28.11 9.68 39.56
N HIS A 387 28.58 8.44 39.78
CA HIS A 387 28.56 7.40 38.75
C HIS A 387 27.26 6.58 38.84
N VAL A 388 26.26 6.95 38.03
CA VAL A 388 25.00 6.22 37.95
C VAL A 388 24.98 5.29 36.73
N ARG A 389 24.82 3.99 36.99
CA ARG A 389 24.65 2.98 35.94
C ARG A 389 23.18 2.82 35.59
N THR A 390 22.89 2.64 34.31
CA THR A 390 21.55 2.36 33.83
C THR A 390 21.47 0.94 33.29
N ARG A 391 20.39 0.20 33.62
CA ARG A 391 20.08 -1.10 33.05
C ARG A 391 18.67 -1.05 32.48
N PHE A 392 18.50 -1.64 31.30
CA PHE A 392 17.21 -1.74 30.64
C PHE A 392 16.85 -3.21 30.43
N GLU A 393 15.66 -3.64 30.88
CA GLU A 393 15.17 -5.02 30.83
C GLU A 393 13.79 -5.08 30.19
N GLY A 394 13.62 -5.97 29.20
CA GLY A 394 12.40 -6.10 28.43
C GLY A 394 12.34 -5.18 27.22
N THR A 395 11.16 -4.97 26.66
CA THR A 395 10.90 -4.18 25.45
C THR A 395 9.53 -3.51 25.53
N PHE A 396 9.44 -2.25 25.11
CA PHE A 396 8.16 -1.57 24.89
C PHE A 396 7.55 -1.99 23.55
N GLY A 397 8.41 -2.28 22.54
CA GLY A 397 8.01 -2.49 21.17
C GLY A 397 7.39 -1.24 20.56
N ARG A 398 6.47 -1.44 19.60
CA ARG A 398 5.82 -0.31 18.90
C ARG A 398 4.69 0.28 19.74
N LEU A 399 4.70 1.59 19.94
CA LEU A 399 3.68 2.34 20.66
C LEU A 399 3.05 3.41 19.76
N PRO A 400 1.73 3.72 19.94
CA PRO A 400 1.13 4.87 19.31
C PRO A 400 1.87 6.15 19.69
N SER A 401 2.16 7.02 18.71
CA SER A 401 2.99 8.23 18.90
C SER A 401 2.53 9.11 20.07
N LYS A 402 1.22 9.28 20.27
CA LYS A 402 0.66 10.02 21.42
C LYS A 402 1.03 9.38 22.75
N SER A 403 0.88 8.06 22.87
CA SER A 403 1.18 7.32 24.10
C SER A 403 2.69 7.24 24.36
N ALA A 404 3.49 7.13 23.29
CA ALA A 404 4.95 7.14 23.35
C ALA A 404 5.47 8.43 24.03
N THR A 405 4.89 9.59 23.68
CA THR A 405 5.24 10.87 24.32
C THR A 405 4.96 10.84 25.82
N SER A 406 3.77 10.37 26.23
CA SER A 406 3.39 10.32 27.64
C SER A 406 4.24 9.34 28.44
N VAL A 407 4.55 8.17 27.88
CA VAL A 407 5.46 7.19 28.51
C VAL A 407 6.86 7.76 28.66
N ALA A 408 7.41 8.40 27.62
CA ALA A 408 8.75 8.98 27.65
C ALA A 408 8.87 10.07 28.74
N LEU A 409 7.86 10.93 28.87
CA LEU A 409 7.84 11.96 29.91
C LEU A 409 7.78 11.36 31.30
N VAL A 410 6.90 10.38 31.52
CA VAL A 410 6.74 9.68 32.81
C VAL A 410 8.04 8.97 33.20
N VAL A 411 8.65 8.20 32.28
CA VAL A 411 9.92 7.50 32.54
C VAL A 411 11.03 8.50 32.86
N ASN A 412 11.11 9.60 32.09
CA ASN A 412 12.16 10.60 32.28
C ASN A 412 12.07 11.29 33.65
N GLU A 413 10.85 11.66 34.09
CA GLU A 413 10.63 12.25 35.42
C GLU A 413 10.95 11.26 36.55
N LEU A 414 10.57 9.99 36.42
CA LEU A 414 10.84 8.99 37.45
C LEU A 414 12.31 8.61 37.52
N VAL A 415 13.02 8.54 36.38
CA VAL A 415 14.48 8.32 36.36
C VAL A 415 15.21 9.51 36.98
N ALA A 416 14.80 10.74 36.65
CA ALA A 416 15.38 11.93 37.28
C ALA A 416 15.16 11.93 38.79
N ASN A 417 13.96 11.57 39.26
CA ASN A 417 13.66 11.46 40.70
C ASN A 417 14.49 10.35 41.40
N ALA A 418 14.68 9.20 40.74
CA ALA A 418 15.53 8.13 41.26
C ALA A 418 16.99 8.59 41.49
N VAL A 419 17.53 9.40 40.55
CA VAL A 419 18.89 9.96 40.67
C VAL A 419 18.93 11.10 41.68
N GLU A 420 18.02 12.08 41.59
CA GLU A 420 18.04 13.31 42.43
C GLU A 420 17.65 13.02 43.90
N HIS A 421 16.81 12.02 44.18
CA HIS A 421 16.29 11.72 45.53
C HIS A 421 16.68 10.35 46.07
N GLY A 422 16.78 9.32 45.20
CA GLY A 422 17.17 7.98 45.60
C GLY A 422 18.69 7.84 45.81
N LEU A 423 19.49 8.41 44.90
CA LEU A 423 20.94 8.25 44.85
C LEU A 423 21.70 9.51 45.33
N VAL A 424 21.15 10.27 46.30
CA VAL A 424 21.80 11.49 46.80
C VAL A 424 23.19 11.18 47.32
N ASP A 425 24.21 11.88 46.82
CA ASP A 425 25.63 11.80 47.19
C ASP A 425 26.25 10.39 47.19
N ARG A 426 25.72 9.48 46.34
CA ARG A 426 26.22 8.11 46.21
C ARG A 426 26.15 7.59 44.79
N ASP A 427 27.08 6.72 44.44
CA ASP A 427 27.02 5.92 43.22
C ASP A 427 25.90 4.86 43.32
N GLY A 428 25.26 4.51 42.20
CA GLY A 428 24.20 3.52 42.22
C GLY A 428 23.75 3.09 40.83
N THR A 429 22.66 2.33 40.81
CA THR A 429 22.09 1.78 39.58
C THR A 429 20.60 2.09 39.49
N VAL A 430 20.16 2.54 38.33
CA VAL A 430 18.73 2.68 37.98
C VAL A 430 18.37 1.63 36.94
N VAL A 431 17.41 0.79 37.25
CA VAL A 431 16.92 -0.28 36.38
C VAL A 431 15.55 0.08 35.88
N LEU A 432 15.40 0.18 34.54
CA LEU A 432 14.11 0.30 33.88
C LEU A 432 13.71 -1.07 33.32
N SER A 433 12.63 -1.64 33.85
CA SER A 433 12.10 -2.92 33.39
C SER A 433 10.70 -2.78 32.82
N VAL A 434 10.44 -3.52 31.74
CA VAL A 434 9.17 -3.51 31.03
C VAL A 434 8.65 -4.93 30.85
N ARG A 435 7.40 -5.15 31.23
CA ARG A 435 6.71 -6.43 31.07
C ARG A 435 5.39 -6.23 30.34
N HIS A 436 5.07 -7.16 29.46
CA HIS A 436 3.76 -7.26 28.83
C HIS A 436 2.87 -8.11 29.73
N LEU A 437 1.76 -7.54 30.18
CA LEU A 437 0.74 -8.27 30.92
C LEU A 437 -0.37 -8.71 29.96
N GLU A 438 -0.88 -9.93 30.11
CA GLU A 438 -2.10 -10.36 29.43
C GLU A 438 -3.29 -9.66 30.12
N ASP A 439 -4.12 -8.97 29.32
CA ASP A 439 -5.36 -8.38 29.85
C ASP A 439 -6.35 -9.52 30.16
N GLU A 440 -6.85 -9.61 31.38
CA GLU A 440 -8.01 -10.45 31.67
C GLU A 440 -9.19 -9.90 30.85
N ALA A 441 -9.61 -10.68 29.85
CA ALA A 441 -10.60 -10.32 28.86
C ALA A 441 -11.83 -9.66 29.50
N THR A 442 -12.03 -8.38 29.28
CA THR A 442 -13.32 -7.72 29.53
C THR A 442 -14.32 -8.18 28.49
N ASP A 443 -15.57 -8.49 28.91
CA ASP A 443 -16.71 -9.00 28.13
C ASP A 443 -17.08 -8.23 26.84
N ALA A 444 -16.33 -7.19 26.45
CA ALA A 444 -16.62 -6.31 25.34
C ALA A 444 -15.79 -6.55 24.05
N GLY A 445 -14.96 -7.58 23.98
CA GLY A 445 -14.21 -7.91 22.77
C GLY A 445 -13.11 -6.91 22.35
N ASP A 446 -12.78 -5.93 23.19
CA ASP A 446 -11.75 -4.93 22.95
C ASP A 446 -10.45 -5.41 23.62
N THR A 447 -9.55 -5.99 22.83
CA THR A 447 -8.24 -6.45 23.30
C THR A 447 -7.34 -5.23 23.54
N ARG A 448 -6.97 -5.00 24.78
CA ARG A 448 -6.03 -3.94 25.18
C ARG A 448 -4.67 -4.54 25.49
N ARG A 449 -3.62 -3.87 25.08
CA ARG A 449 -2.27 -4.20 25.47
C ARG A 449 -1.94 -3.49 26.78
N VAL A 450 -1.54 -4.26 27.79
CA VAL A 450 -1.16 -3.73 29.10
C VAL A 450 0.34 -3.86 29.28
N LEU A 451 1.00 -2.74 29.62
CA LEU A 451 2.42 -2.73 29.96
C LEU A 451 2.58 -2.41 31.45
N GLU A 452 3.41 -3.19 32.10
CA GLU A 452 3.96 -2.87 33.41
C GLU A 452 5.38 -2.32 33.22
N ILE A 453 5.60 -1.10 33.70
CA ILE A 453 6.85 -0.36 33.57
C ILE A 453 7.34 -0.11 35.00
N ALA A 454 8.50 -0.66 35.38
CA ALA A 454 9.07 -0.45 36.69
C ALA A 454 10.42 0.27 36.62
N ILE A 455 10.57 1.30 37.43
CA ILE A 455 11.82 2.04 37.63
C ILE A 455 12.29 1.75 39.05
N ASN A 456 13.46 1.09 39.18
CA ASN A 456 14.04 0.68 40.43
C ASN A 456 15.38 1.39 40.61
N ASP A 457 15.62 1.96 41.79
CA ASP A 457 16.92 2.43 42.24
C ASP A 457 17.41 1.58 43.43
N ASP A 458 18.73 1.53 43.61
CA ASP A 458 19.40 0.92 44.76
C ASP A 458 19.76 1.96 45.83
N GLY A 459 18.98 3.02 45.93
CA GLY A 459 19.21 4.19 46.78
C GLY A 459 18.83 4.01 48.24
N CYS A 460 18.52 5.14 48.91
CA CYS A 460 18.17 5.16 50.34
C CYS A 460 16.77 4.61 50.64
N GLY A 461 15.92 4.43 49.63
CA GLY A 461 14.54 3.94 49.79
C GLY A 461 13.58 4.91 50.48
N MET A 462 12.28 4.58 50.42
CA MET A 462 11.20 5.39 51.01
C MET A 462 10.71 4.88 52.38
N GLY A 463 11.34 3.87 52.96
CA GLY A 463 10.83 3.18 54.15
C GLY A 463 9.75 2.13 53.81
N PRO A 464 9.18 1.41 54.80
CA PRO A 464 8.33 0.23 54.60
C PRO A 464 6.90 0.54 54.13
N THR A 465 6.64 1.65 53.51
CA THR A 465 5.28 2.09 53.11
C THR A 465 5.04 1.80 51.62
N VAL A 466 4.07 0.95 51.33
CA VAL A 466 3.53 0.78 49.98
C VAL A 466 2.41 1.79 49.76
N ILE A 467 2.53 2.64 48.73
CA ILE A 467 1.52 3.60 48.33
C ILE A 467 1.02 3.18 46.97
N GLU A 468 -0.27 2.84 46.84
CA GLU A 468 -0.91 2.51 45.57
C GLU A 468 -1.97 3.55 45.22
N GLU A 469 -1.93 4.06 43.98
CA GLU A 469 -2.90 4.98 43.43
C GLU A 469 -3.41 4.46 42.08
N SER A 470 -4.72 4.23 41.96
CA SER A 470 -5.32 3.70 40.75
C SER A 470 -6.53 4.50 40.29
N GLY A 471 -6.59 4.76 38.96
CA GLY A 471 -7.75 5.27 38.23
C GLY A 471 -8.02 6.78 38.35
N VAL A 472 -8.99 7.25 37.53
CA VAL A 472 -9.43 8.66 37.46
C VAL A 472 -10.00 9.17 38.80
N SER A 473 -10.35 8.28 39.72
CA SER A 473 -10.90 8.61 41.06
C SER A 473 -9.81 8.96 42.10
N ALA A 474 -8.54 8.76 41.76
CA ALA A 474 -7.41 8.99 42.66
C ALA A 474 -6.75 10.37 42.48
N TYR A 475 -7.47 11.37 41.99
CA TYR A 475 -7.01 12.75 42.11
C TYR A 475 -7.02 13.18 43.57
N ARG A 476 -5.92 12.86 44.25
CA ARG A 476 -5.62 13.44 45.56
C ARG A 476 -5.02 14.82 45.31
N PRO A 477 -5.54 15.90 45.92
CA PRO A 477 -4.89 17.20 45.82
C PRO A 477 -3.45 17.08 46.29
N PRO A 478 -2.51 17.82 45.69
CA PRO A 478 -1.08 17.74 46.02
C PRO A 478 -0.92 17.88 47.53
N SER A 479 -0.20 16.95 48.17
CA SER A 479 0.23 17.09 49.55
C SER A 479 1.24 18.24 49.60
N GLU A 480 1.20 19.06 50.65
CA GLU A 480 2.21 20.10 50.88
C GLU A 480 3.58 19.46 50.89
N GLY A 481 4.41 19.83 49.88
CA GLY A 481 5.75 19.28 49.67
C GLY A 481 5.94 18.38 48.44
N GLU A 482 4.88 18.05 47.70
CA GLU A 482 4.99 17.23 46.50
C GLU A 482 5.48 18.06 45.30
N GLY A 483 6.60 17.64 44.70
CA GLY A 483 7.19 18.35 43.55
C GLY A 483 6.31 18.29 42.31
N LEU A 484 6.35 19.33 41.49
CA LEU A 484 5.60 19.47 40.23
C LEU A 484 5.76 18.26 39.28
N GLY A 485 6.93 17.58 39.30
CA GLY A 485 7.20 16.41 38.46
C GLY A 485 6.28 15.24 38.77
N MET A 486 6.04 14.99 40.02
CA MET A 486 5.18 13.87 40.46
C MET A 486 3.69 14.16 40.11
N GLN A 487 3.26 15.41 40.16
CA GLN A 487 1.92 15.81 39.70
C GLN A 487 1.74 15.57 38.21
N ILE A 488 2.77 15.85 37.38
CA ILE A 488 2.78 15.55 35.94
C ILE A 488 2.69 14.05 35.72
N VAL A 489 3.50 13.25 36.41
CA VAL A 489 3.50 11.78 36.31
C VAL A 489 2.10 11.23 36.62
N ARG A 490 1.49 11.62 37.73
CA ARG A 490 0.14 11.18 38.10
C ARG A 490 -0.92 11.56 37.06
N THR A 491 -0.88 12.81 36.59
CA THR A 491 -1.80 13.28 35.57
C THR A 491 -1.67 12.46 34.27
N LEU A 492 -0.46 12.25 33.78
CA LEU A 492 -0.23 11.48 32.54
C LEU A 492 -0.62 10.02 32.70
N VAL A 493 -0.27 9.39 33.84
CA VAL A 493 -0.64 7.99 34.11
C VAL A 493 -2.16 7.83 34.16
N ALA A 494 -2.87 8.71 34.85
CA ALA A 494 -4.32 8.63 34.98
C ALA A 494 -5.06 8.99 33.69
N SER A 495 -4.70 10.12 33.03
CA SER A 495 -5.46 10.67 31.88
C SER A 495 -5.05 10.10 30.54
N GLU A 496 -3.74 9.94 30.28
CA GLU A 496 -3.24 9.57 28.95
C GLU A 496 -2.90 8.07 28.83
N LEU A 497 -2.38 7.47 29.92
CA LEU A 497 -2.02 6.06 29.93
C LEU A 497 -3.10 5.15 30.50
N GLN A 498 -4.19 5.72 31.04
CA GLN A 498 -5.33 5.01 31.64
C GLN A 498 -4.87 3.91 32.63
N GLY A 499 -3.84 4.23 33.41
CA GLY A 499 -3.09 3.31 34.21
C GLY A 499 -3.15 3.58 35.72
N SER A 500 -2.27 2.90 36.43
CA SER A 500 -2.04 3.09 37.88
C SER A 500 -0.56 3.23 38.14
N ILE A 501 -0.23 3.83 39.28
CA ILE A 501 1.13 3.99 39.75
C ILE A 501 1.24 3.48 41.19
N ARG A 502 2.31 2.72 41.49
CA ARG A 502 2.57 2.12 42.80
C ARG A 502 4.03 2.35 43.18
N TRP A 503 4.25 2.74 44.45
CA TRP A 503 5.58 2.86 45.07
C TRP A 503 5.78 1.75 46.07
N GLN A 504 6.93 1.13 46.05
CA GLN A 504 7.31 0.06 46.97
C GLN A 504 8.82 0.06 47.18
N THR A 505 9.28 -0.63 48.22
CA THR A 505 10.70 -0.86 48.41
C THR A 505 11.23 -1.83 47.35
N ALA A 506 12.34 -1.51 46.69
CA ALA A 506 12.93 -2.38 45.68
C ALA A 506 13.52 -3.67 46.33
N PRO A 507 13.58 -4.81 45.59
CA PRO A 507 14.06 -6.08 46.12
C PRO A 507 15.51 -6.04 46.66
N GLU A 508 16.36 -5.21 46.08
CA GLU A 508 17.78 -5.04 46.45
C GLU A 508 18.02 -3.85 47.38
N GLY A 509 16.97 -3.25 47.93
CA GLY A 509 16.99 -1.97 48.63
C GLY A 509 16.69 -0.82 47.69
N GLY A 510 16.41 0.39 48.23
CA GLY A 510 16.02 1.54 47.44
C GLY A 510 14.52 1.61 47.14
N THR A 511 14.15 2.33 46.06
CA THR A 511 12.75 2.57 45.69
C THR A 511 12.41 1.87 44.39
N SER A 512 11.22 1.30 44.32
CA SER A 512 10.61 0.77 43.11
C SER A 512 9.31 1.52 42.78
N VAL A 513 9.25 2.13 41.63
CA VAL A 513 8.02 2.76 41.12
C VAL A 513 7.51 1.93 39.97
N VAL A 514 6.31 1.37 40.12
CA VAL A 514 5.68 0.50 39.12
C VAL A 514 4.48 1.22 38.55
N ILE A 515 4.43 1.30 37.23
CA ILE A 515 3.33 1.89 36.47
C ILE A 515 2.68 0.81 35.62
N THR A 516 1.36 0.75 35.63
CA THR A 516 0.59 -0.04 34.67
C THR A 516 0.00 0.92 33.63
N ALA A 517 0.23 0.67 32.35
CA ALA A 517 -0.28 1.48 31.24
C ALA A 517 -1.11 0.63 30.29
N ARG A 518 -2.25 1.15 29.79
CA ARG A 518 -3.16 0.46 28.89
C ARG A 518 -3.21 1.16 27.54
N PHE A 519 -3.04 0.38 26.47
CA PHE A 519 -3.03 0.89 25.09
C PHE A 519 -4.08 0.18 24.23
N PRO A 520 -4.80 0.90 23.35
CA PRO A 520 -5.69 0.25 22.40
C PRO A 520 -4.87 -0.64 21.44
N GLN A 521 -5.24 -1.90 21.32
CA GLN A 521 -4.64 -2.81 20.35
C GLN A 521 -5.26 -2.51 18.98
N LYS A 522 -4.55 -1.81 18.11
CA LYS A 522 -4.94 -1.71 16.70
C LYS A 522 -4.87 -3.12 16.12
N ALA A 523 -5.97 -3.61 15.58
CA ALA A 523 -6.00 -4.87 14.85
C ALA A 523 -4.91 -4.82 13.77
N LEU A 524 -3.85 -5.58 13.97
CA LEU A 524 -2.82 -5.80 12.94
C LEU A 524 -3.55 -6.44 11.76
N GLY A 525 -3.74 -5.69 10.68
CA GLY A 525 -4.20 -6.23 9.42
C GLY A 525 -3.32 -7.42 9.07
N ARG A 526 -3.93 -8.61 8.97
CA ARG A 526 -3.27 -9.79 8.43
C ARG A 526 -2.81 -9.41 7.04
N GLY A 527 -1.48 -9.26 6.87
CA GLY A 527 -0.81 -9.10 5.59
C GLY A 527 -0.84 -10.41 4.79
#